data_5a9f59f47433e7918014372c4749cf2a
#
_entry.id   5a9f59f47433e7918014372c4749cf2a
#
_cell.length_a   1.000
_cell.length_b   1.000
_cell.length_c   1.000
_cell.angle_alpha   90.00
_cell.angle_beta   90.00
_cell.angle_gamma   90.00
#
_symmetry.space_group_name_H-M   'P 1'
#
loop_
_entity.id
_entity.type
_entity.pdbx_description
1 polymer ?
#
loop_
_entity_poly.entity_id
_entity_poly.type
_entity_poly.pdbx_seq_one_letter_code
_entity_poly.pdbx_strand_id
1 'polypeptide(L)'
;MTLRRFQAAGAAVALLVFLGSSAPAVAQAADQSGAVGGEAPAAPSPQARVTCSSSAGEREHCAADTSSGVILAGSVGSAPCLLGKTWGYDDTGVWVSDGCSGEFVTGQAAPTEDEKQKPLEHIPNVGFLLYNGDHGQIYFRLFSYARYLNQRTLDETYTDAFGTVRTVQRRQDIQLQKFFAPFSGWFLTPKFRYYLYVWSSNASQGDAAQVVGAGNLSYTFNRFVTVGAGITSLPTVRSTEGQFPYWLGVDDRLIADEFFRGSYTNGVWLKGELSTKLKYMAMFATNLSILGVSAAQLDNKMDTQSYSLVWLPATGEFGLWGTFGDYDDHQKAATRLAVHYSHSLEDKQSQPGTNAIENSQIRLTDGSVVFTPDLFGPGVSVNNVDYKMMSIDGGVKYRGLSLEAEYYRRWLTNFTGVNTGGIADVSDNGYQLQASAMAVQKLLQLYVSGSQIFGRYGDASEIRVGENWYITKERGLRVNAEFIHVNKSPVGYTAYPMPVGANGNIVHINLEMNF
;
A
#
# COMPACT_ATOMS: atom_id res chain seq x y z
N MET A 1 40.93 34.92 -1.75
CA MET A 1 40.04 35.64 -0.84
C MET A 1 39.10 36.47 -1.72
N THR A 2 38.01 35.88 -2.20
CA THR A 2 36.97 36.58 -2.98
C THR A 2 35.66 35.86 -2.70
N LEU A 3 34.82 36.44 -1.86
CA LEU A 3 33.45 36.04 -1.58
C LEU A 3 32.61 36.27 -2.85
N ARG A 4 32.06 35.22 -3.42
CA ARG A 4 30.97 35.35 -4.39
C ARG A 4 29.63 35.32 -3.63
N ARG A 5 28.85 36.38 -3.86
CA ARG A 5 27.49 36.57 -3.34
C ARG A 5 26.56 35.57 -3.97
N PHE A 6 25.87 34.78 -3.16
CA PHE A 6 24.69 34.03 -3.57
C PHE A 6 23.51 34.98 -3.70
N GLN A 7 23.02 35.20 -4.92
CA GLN A 7 21.70 35.78 -5.16
C GLN A 7 20.66 34.67 -5.04
N ALA A 8 19.84 34.76 -4.02
CA ALA A 8 18.65 33.92 -3.88
C ALA A 8 17.60 34.39 -4.91
N ALA A 9 17.38 33.60 -5.93
CA ALA A 9 16.23 33.76 -6.82
C ALA A 9 15.01 33.12 -6.13
N GLY A 10 14.17 33.95 -5.54
CA GLY A 10 12.86 33.55 -5.04
C GLY A 10 11.93 33.29 -6.23
N ALA A 11 11.68 32.02 -6.54
CA ALA A 11 10.61 31.63 -7.44
C ALA A 11 9.31 31.56 -6.64
N ALA A 12 8.50 32.62 -6.75
CA ALA A 12 7.11 32.59 -6.32
C ALA A 12 6.32 31.73 -7.31
N VAL A 13 5.90 30.54 -6.88
CA VAL A 13 4.95 29.72 -7.62
C VAL A 13 3.56 30.33 -7.43
N ALA A 14 3.10 31.08 -8.43
CA ALA A 14 1.74 31.56 -8.49
C ALA A 14 0.82 30.40 -8.91
N LEU A 15 0.00 29.92 -7.99
CA LEU A 15 -1.06 28.95 -8.24
C LEU A 15 -2.20 29.67 -8.98
N LEU A 16 -2.30 29.48 -10.30
CA LEU A 16 -3.45 29.93 -11.09
C LEU A 16 -4.65 29.02 -10.83
N VAL A 17 -5.53 29.46 -9.94
CA VAL A 17 -6.86 28.87 -9.76
C VAL A 17 -7.75 29.40 -10.86
N PHE A 18 -8.06 28.59 -11.86
CA PHE A 18 -9.15 28.87 -12.81
C PHE A 18 -10.48 28.57 -12.13
N LEU A 19 -11.10 29.60 -11.56
CA LEU A 19 -12.52 29.60 -11.22
C LEU A 19 -13.32 29.99 -12.46
N GLY A 20 -13.69 29.01 -13.26
CA GLY A 20 -14.70 29.17 -14.29
C GLY A 20 -16.09 29.18 -13.67
N SER A 21 -16.65 30.34 -13.45
CA SER A 21 -18.05 30.52 -13.06
C SER A 21 -18.93 30.36 -14.29
N SER A 22 -19.60 29.23 -14.43
CA SER A 22 -20.78 29.09 -15.27
C SER A 22 -21.98 28.80 -14.39
N ALA A 23 -22.82 29.81 -14.17
CA ALA A 23 -24.09 29.65 -13.52
C ALA A 23 -25.08 28.94 -14.47
N PRO A 24 -25.83 27.94 -14.04
CA PRO A 24 -26.97 27.44 -14.80
C PRO A 24 -28.17 28.37 -14.62
N ALA A 25 -28.81 28.70 -15.74
CA ALA A 25 -30.06 29.44 -15.80
C ALA A 25 -31.17 28.68 -15.03
N VAL A 26 -31.76 29.35 -14.07
CA VAL A 26 -32.95 28.89 -13.39
C VAL A 26 -34.14 29.12 -14.29
N ALA A 27 -34.76 28.07 -14.80
CA ALA A 27 -36.08 28.10 -15.38
C ALA A 27 -37.13 28.15 -14.25
N GLN A 28 -37.84 29.25 -14.15
CA GLN A 28 -39.04 29.37 -13.32
C GLN A 28 -40.16 28.52 -13.93
N ALA A 29 -40.57 27.47 -13.21
CA ALA A 29 -41.81 26.78 -13.47
C ALA A 29 -42.88 27.33 -12.50
N ALA A 30 -44.01 27.68 -13.07
CA ALA A 30 -45.13 28.29 -12.41
C ALA A 30 -45.82 27.39 -11.39
N ASP A 31 -46.20 28.03 -10.29
CA ASP A 31 -47.08 27.58 -9.25
C ASP A 31 -48.42 27.06 -9.81
N GLN A 32 -48.78 25.81 -9.52
CA GLN A 32 -50.16 25.31 -9.49
C GLN A 32 -50.41 24.60 -8.16
N SER A 33 -51.00 25.33 -7.27
CA SER A 33 -51.61 24.84 -6.04
C SER A 33 -52.75 23.89 -6.38
N GLY A 34 -52.54 22.59 -6.21
CA GLY A 34 -53.57 21.56 -6.14
C GLY A 34 -53.50 20.86 -4.80
N ALA A 35 -54.44 21.16 -3.94
CA ALA A 35 -54.62 20.46 -2.65
C ALA A 35 -55.02 19.00 -2.94
N VAL A 36 -54.15 18.05 -2.62
CA VAL A 36 -54.46 16.63 -2.53
C VAL A 36 -54.42 16.24 -1.05
N GLY A 37 -55.56 15.76 -0.57
CA GLY A 37 -55.76 15.32 0.79
C GLY A 37 -54.72 14.26 1.22
N GLY A 38 -54.09 14.50 2.35
CA GLY A 38 -53.19 13.57 2.99
C GLY A 38 -53.96 12.35 3.47
N GLU A 39 -53.78 11.24 2.82
CA GLU A 39 -54.13 9.92 3.32
C GLU A 39 -53.03 9.53 4.33
N ALA A 40 -53.43 9.29 5.56
CA ALA A 40 -52.56 8.85 6.63
C ALA A 40 -51.89 7.53 6.20
N PRO A 41 -50.58 7.29 6.51
CA PRO A 41 -49.93 6.04 6.20
C PRO A 41 -50.71 4.89 6.85
N ALA A 42 -51.08 3.90 6.02
CA ALA A 42 -51.76 2.69 6.48
C ALA A 42 -50.90 1.99 7.53
N ALA A 43 -51.53 1.60 8.64
CA ALA A 43 -50.84 0.81 9.67
C ALA A 43 -50.26 -0.47 9.04
N PRO A 44 -49.07 -0.93 9.48
CA PRO A 44 -48.45 -2.13 8.93
C PRO A 44 -49.39 -3.33 9.07
N SER A 45 -49.65 -4.03 7.98
CA SER A 45 -50.46 -5.25 7.95
C SER A 45 -49.85 -6.28 8.91
N PRO A 46 -50.64 -7.01 9.71
CA PRO A 46 -50.12 -8.00 10.63
C PRO A 46 -49.37 -9.09 9.84
N GLN A 47 -48.16 -9.40 10.25
CA GLN A 47 -47.35 -10.49 9.67
C GLN A 47 -48.12 -11.82 9.82
N ALA A 48 -48.53 -12.43 8.70
CA ALA A 48 -49.16 -13.73 8.73
C ALA A 48 -48.08 -14.81 8.51
N ARG A 49 -48.20 -15.90 9.26
CA ARG A 49 -47.35 -17.11 9.08
C ARG A 49 -48.15 -18.17 8.39
N VAL A 50 -47.56 -18.79 7.38
CA VAL A 50 -48.18 -19.86 6.60
C VAL A 50 -47.23 -21.06 6.61
N THR A 51 -47.71 -22.20 7.04
CA THR A 51 -46.95 -23.46 6.92
C THR A 51 -47.43 -24.17 5.64
N CYS A 52 -46.51 -24.51 4.76
CA CYS A 52 -46.77 -25.19 3.52
C CYS A 52 -45.84 -26.41 3.38
N SER A 53 -46.41 -27.58 2.99
CA SER A 53 -45.68 -28.82 2.96
C SER A 53 -46.10 -29.63 1.73
N SER A 54 -45.13 -30.25 1.03
CA SER A 54 -45.37 -31.16 -0.09
C SER A 54 -44.75 -32.53 0.16
N SER A 55 -45.28 -33.55 -0.53
CA SER A 55 -44.67 -34.89 -0.62
C SER A 55 -43.59 -34.90 -1.73
N ALA A 56 -42.72 -35.93 -1.71
CA ALA A 56 -41.73 -36.11 -2.76
C ALA A 56 -42.41 -36.31 -4.14
N GLY A 57 -42.04 -35.50 -5.13
CA GLY A 57 -42.61 -35.52 -6.47
C GLY A 57 -43.95 -34.82 -6.63
N GLU A 58 -44.51 -34.24 -5.55
CA GLU A 58 -45.74 -33.46 -5.58
C GLU A 58 -45.48 -31.97 -5.37
N ARG A 59 -46.42 -31.14 -5.86
CA ARG A 59 -46.43 -29.70 -5.65
C ARG A 59 -47.70 -29.33 -4.92
N GLU A 60 -47.56 -28.62 -3.80
CA GLU A 60 -48.66 -28.10 -3.00
C GLU A 60 -48.65 -26.59 -3.07
N HIS A 61 -49.85 -25.99 -3.07
CA HIS A 61 -50.04 -24.52 -3.07
C HIS A 61 -50.85 -24.10 -1.87
N CYS A 62 -50.31 -23.24 -1.03
CA CYS A 62 -50.90 -22.74 0.20
C CYS A 62 -51.32 -21.27 0.01
N ALA A 63 -52.63 -21.00 0.05
CA ALA A 63 -53.14 -19.66 -0.15
C ALA A 63 -52.65 -18.70 0.93
N ALA A 64 -52.14 -17.55 0.52
CA ALA A 64 -51.65 -16.49 1.41
C ALA A 64 -51.65 -15.16 0.68
N ASP A 65 -51.75 -14.07 1.45
CA ASP A 65 -51.46 -12.75 0.89
C ASP A 65 -49.96 -12.56 0.72
N THR A 66 -49.52 -12.59 -0.49
CA THR A 66 -48.10 -12.48 -0.89
C THR A 66 -47.77 -11.14 -1.51
N SER A 67 -48.73 -10.20 -1.51
CA SER A 67 -48.59 -8.87 -2.16
C SER A 67 -47.39 -8.05 -1.66
N SER A 68 -46.95 -8.28 -0.43
CA SER A 68 -45.79 -7.61 0.20
C SER A 68 -44.55 -8.53 0.25
N GLY A 69 -44.51 -9.65 -0.52
CA GLY A 69 -43.41 -10.58 -0.53
C GLY A 69 -43.54 -11.70 0.52
N VAL A 70 -42.68 -12.72 0.35
CA VAL A 70 -42.66 -13.92 1.21
C VAL A 70 -41.24 -14.29 1.56
N ILE A 71 -41.01 -14.61 2.83
CA ILE A 71 -39.71 -15.09 3.34
C ILE A 71 -39.91 -16.49 3.95
N LEU A 72 -39.01 -17.41 3.66
CA LEU A 72 -38.92 -18.70 4.35
C LEU A 72 -38.32 -18.47 5.74
N ALA A 73 -39.13 -18.59 6.78
CA ALA A 73 -38.68 -18.42 8.17
C ALA A 73 -37.92 -19.64 8.70
N GLY A 74 -38.25 -20.84 8.19
CA GLY A 74 -37.57 -22.06 8.55
C GLY A 74 -38.07 -23.27 7.75
N SER A 75 -37.19 -24.23 7.48
CA SER A 75 -37.56 -25.54 6.93
C SER A 75 -37.99 -26.47 8.07
N VAL A 76 -39.14 -27.12 7.92
CA VAL A 76 -39.74 -28.03 8.92
C VAL A 76 -39.50 -29.49 8.53
N GLY A 77 -39.18 -29.77 7.27
CA GLY A 77 -38.97 -31.12 6.70
C GLY A 77 -37.49 -31.46 6.52
N SER A 78 -37.24 -32.70 6.07
CA SER A 78 -35.87 -33.19 5.75
C SER A 78 -35.38 -32.80 4.37
N ALA A 79 -36.27 -32.41 3.44
CA ALA A 79 -35.93 -31.97 2.10
C ALA A 79 -35.61 -30.46 2.09
N PRO A 80 -34.59 -30.01 1.33
CA PRO A 80 -34.20 -28.61 1.30
C PRO A 80 -35.25 -27.76 0.55
N CYS A 81 -35.63 -26.63 1.14
CA CYS A 81 -36.49 -25.63 0.52
C CYS A 81 -35.66 -24.58 -0.19
N LEU A 82 -35.58 -24.63 -1.52
CA LEU A 82 -34.79 -23.73 -2.37
C LEU A 82 -35.71 -22.84 -3.21
N LEU A 83 -35.59 -21.52 -3.06
CA LEU A 83 -36.38 -20.54 -3.79
C LEU A 83 -36.24 -20.70 -5.31
N GLY A 84 -37.38 -20.74 -6.01
CA GLY A 84 -37.44 -20.93 -7.46
C GLY A 84 -37.24 -22.39 -7.92
N LYS A 85 -36.94 -23.32 -7.00
CA LYS A 85 -36.82 -24.78 -7.30
C LYS A 85 -37.85 -25.60 -6.55
N THR A 86 -37.77 -25.66 -5.24
CA THR A 86 -38.66 -26.48 -4.40
C THR A 86 -39.66 -25.67 -3.62
N TRP A 87 -39.58 -24.35 -3.66
CA TRP A 87 -40.59 -23.41 -3.21
C TRP A 87 -40.55 -22.10 -3.97
N GLY A 88 -41.65 -21.36 -3.91
CA GLY A 88 -41.80 -20.00 -4.43
C GLY A 88 -43.14 -19.43 -4.06
N TYR A 89 -43.51 -18.29 -4.61
CA TYR A 89 -44.81 -17.66 -4.37
C TYR A 89 -45.30 -16.97 -5.65
N ASP A 90 -46.61 -16.80 -5.74
CA ASP A 90 -47.31 -16.05 -6.77
C ASP A 90 -48.36 -15.15 -6.10
N ASP A 91 -49.17 -14.46 -6.88
CA ASP A 91 -50.19 -13.51 -6.37
C ASP A 91 -51.28 -14.17 -5.51
N THR A 92 -51.34 -15.50 -5.47
CA THR A 92 -52.39 -16.27 -4.77
C THR A 92 -51.87 -17.03 -3.55
N GLY A 93 -50.54 -17.16 -3.40
CA GLY A 93 -49.97 -17.87 -2.26
C GLY A 93 -48.56 -18.40 -2.45
N VAL A 94 -48.16 -19.27 -1.53
CA VAL A 94 -46.85 -19.94 -1.50
C VAL A 94 -47.00 -21.35 -2.05
N TRP A 95 -46.12 -21.75 -2.93
CA TRP A 95 -46.05 -23.13 -3.41
C TRP A 95 -44.76 -23.81 -2.95
N VAL A 96 -44.86 -25.10 -2.65
CA VAL A 96 -43.74 -25.98 -2.31
C VAL A 96 -43.80 -27.25 -3.15
N SER A 97 -42.68 -27.90 -3.43
CA SER A 97 -42.58 -29.14 -4.17
C SER A 97 -41.47 -30.06 -3.65
N ASP A 98 -41.50 -31.30 -4.12
CA ASP A 98 -40.43 -32.31 -3.93
C ASP A 98 -40.07 -32.56 -2.45
N GLY A 99 -41.05 -32.52 -1.55
CA GLY A 99 -40.86 -32.80 -0.16
C GLY A 99 -40.38 -31.59 0.67
N CYS A 100 -40.29 -30.40 0.07
CA CYS A 100 -40.07 -29.19 0.82
C CYS A 100 -41.25 -28.91 1.76
N SER A 101 -40.94 -28.65 3.02
CA SER A 101 -41.88 -28.23 4.06
C SER A 101 -41.29 -27.07 4.81
N GLY A 102 -41.99 -25.94 4.90
CA GLY A 102 -41.47 -24.75 5.52
C GLY A 102 -42.53 -23.87 6.16
N GLU A 103 -42.10 -23.03 7.08
CA GLU A 103 -42.86 -21.91 7.63
C GLU A 103 -42.47 -20.65 6.86
N PHE A 104 -43.47 -19.96 6.29
CA PHE A 104 -43.30 -18.76 5.48
C PHE A 104 -43.95 -17.57 6.19
N VAL A 105 -43.28 -16.41 6.18
CA VAL A 105 -43.81 -15.16 6.67
C VAL A 105 -44.18 -14.27 5.50
N THR A 106 -45.45 -13.85 5.47
CA THR A 106 -45.99 -12.91 4.49
C THR A 106 -46.22 -11.54 5.11
N GLY A 107 -46.32 -10.49 4.30
CA GLY A 107 -46.59 -9.15 4.81
C GLY A 107 -45.36 -8.42 5.39
N GLN A 108 -44.15 -8.92 5.15
CA GLN A 108 -42.99 -8.07 5.33
C GLN A 108 -42.87 -7.13 4.13
N ALA A 109 -42.98 -5.83 4.39
CA ALA A 109 -42.61 -4.85 3.40
C ALA A 109 -41.22 -5.22 2.86
N ALA A 110 -41.06 -5.21 1.53
CA ALA A 110 -39.71 -5.29 0.96
C ALA A 110 -38.81 -4.30 1.70
N PRO A 111 -37.55 -4.66 2.04
CA PRO A 111 -36.67 -3.75 2.74
C PRO A 111 -36.71 -2.39 2.05
N THR A 112 -36.95 -1.34 2.82
CA THR A 112 -36.97 0.04 2.30
C THR A 112 -35.62 0.31 1.59
N GLU A 113 -35.60 1.21 0.62
CA GLU A 113 -34.33 1.53 -0.07
C GLU A 113 -33.23 1.94 0.92
N ASP A 114 -33.59 2.53 2.05
CA ASP A 114 -32.69 2.85 3.16
C ASP A 114 -32.16 1.62 3.92
N GLU A 115 -32.94 0.53 4.01
CA GLU A 115 -32.47 -0.75 4.58
C GLU A 115 -31.61 -1.56 3.59
N LYS A 116 -31.84 -1.38 2.28
CA LYS A 116 -30.99 -1.99 1.23
C LYS A 116 -29.62 -1.34 1.09
N GLN A 117 -29.43 -0.15 1.63
CA GLN A 117 -28.23 0.66 1.53
C GLN A 117 -27.62 1.04 2.87
N LYS A 118 -27.68 0.15 3.87
CA LYS A 118 -26.83 0.39 5.05
C LYS A 118 -25.38 0.43 4.55
N PRO A 119 -24.70 1.58 4.65
CA PRO A 119 -23.33 1.68 4.15
C PRO A 119 -22.48 0.61 4.83
N LEU A 120 -21.59 -0.03 4.07
CA LEU A 120 -20.61 -0.94 4.64
C LEU A 120 -19.83 -0.19 5.73
N GLU A 121 -19.67 -0.81 6.87
CA GLU A 121 -18.86 -0.22 7.94
C GLU A 121 -17.44 0.01 7.42
N HIS A 122 -17.02 1.27 7.40
CA HIS A 122 -15.68 1.67 7.01
C HIS A 122 -14.87 2.03 8.25
N ILE A 123 -13.77 1.31 8.44
CA ILE A 123 -12.82 1.59 9.51
C ILE A 123 -11.59 2.24 8.88
N PRO A 124 -11.25 3.48 9.23
CA PRO A 124 -10.09 4.16 8.67
C PRO A 124 -8.83 3.32 8.78
N ASN A 125 -8.05 3.24 7.69
CA ASN A 125 -6.83 2.45 7.53
C ASN A 125 -6.98 0.92 7.59
N VAL A 126 -8.18 0.39 7.80
CA VAL A 126 -8.50 -1.05 7.75
C VAL A 126 -9.31 -1.37 6.50
N GLY A 127 -10.23 -0.49 6.13
CA GLY A 127 -11.11 -0.61 4.98
C GLY A 127 -12.54 -0.96 5.34
N PHE A 128 -13.28 -1.47 4.37
CA PHE A 128 -14.67 -1.88 4.53
C PHE A 128 -14.78 -3.26 5.16
N LEU A 129 -15.62 -3.40 6.17
CA LEU A 129 -15.98 -4.69 6.75
C LEU A 129 -16.97 -5.39 5.81
N LEU A 130 -16.51 -6.44 5.11
CA LEU A 130 -17.34 -7.23 4.21
C LEU A 130 -18.04 -8.38 4.93
N TYR A 131 -17.40 -8.96 5.93
CA TYR A 131 -17.92 -10.08 6.70
C TYR A 131 -17.39 -10.05 8.14
N ASN A 132 -18.27 -10.33 9.10
CA ASN A 132 -17.93 -10.51 10.51
C ASN A 132 -18.85 -11.57 11.12
N GLY A 133 -18.33 -12.73 11.45
CA GLY A 133 -19.07 -13.86 11.99
C GLY A 133 -18.22 -14.76 12.87
N ASP A 134 -18.82 -15.83 13.40
CA ASP A 134 -18.19 -16.71 14.40
C ASP A 134 -16.94 -17.44 13.89
N HIS A 135 -16.82 -17.61 12.56
CA HIS A 135 -15.74 -18.36 11.93
C HIS A 135 -14.72 -17.51 11.20
N GLY A 136 -14.91 -16.18 11.14
CA GLY A 136 -13.98 -15.33 10.44
C GLY A 136 -14.43 -13.88 10.30
N GLN A 137 -13.51 -13.09 9.79
CA GLN A 137 -13.72 -11.67 9.51
C GLN A 137 -12.99 -11.31 8.22
N ILE A 138 -13.59 -10.48 7.38
CA ILE A 138 -13.03 -10.01 6.12
C ILE A 138 -13.15 -8.50 6.05
N TYR A 139 -12.01 -7.84 5.94
CA TYR A 139 -11.91 -6.45 5.53
C TYR A 139 -11.36 -6.37 4.11
N PHE A 140 -11.85 -5.40 3.36
CA PHE A 140 -11.38 -5.03 2.04
C PHE A 140 -10.94 -3.57 2.05
N ARG A 141 -9.78 -3.30 1.48
CA ARG A 141 -9.25 -1.94 1.29
C ARG A 141 -8.88 -1.74 -0.17
N LEU A 142 -8.98 -0.52 -0.64
CA LEU A 142 -8.53 -0.14 -1.98
C LEU A 142 -7.55 1.03 -1.88
N PHE A 143 -6.40 0.87 -2.51
CA PHE A 143 -5.45 1.96 -2.73
C PHE A 143 -5.17 2.10 -4.22
N SER A 144 -5.22 3.34 -4.71
CA SER A 144 -4.87 3.67 -6.08
C SER A 144 -4.44 5.13 -6.17
N TYR A 145 -3.62 5.48 -7.14
CA TYR A 145 -3.30 6.86 -7.42
C TYR A 145 -3.05 7.14 -8.89
N ALA A 146 -3.46 8.34 -9.33
CA ALA A 146 -3.05 8.92 -10.59
C ALA A 146 -1.88 9.89 -10.35
N ARG A 147 -0.85 9.83 -11.20
CA ARG A 147 0.34 10.68 -11.12
C ARG A 147 0.55 11.45 -12.41
N TYR A 148 0.59 12.77 -12.32
CA TYR A 148 1.28 13.60 -13.30
C TYR A 148 2.75 13.68 -12.95
N LEU A 149 3.64 13.41 -13.92
CA LEU A 149 5.08 13.41 -13.74
C LEU A 149 5.72 14.28 -14.82
N ASN A 150 6.67 15.14 -14.44
CA ASN A 150 7.46 15.94 -15.36
C ASN A 150 8.96 15.83 -15.01
N GLN A 151 9.72 15.21 -15.89
CA GLN A 151 11.16 14.95 -15.79
C GLN A 151 11.96 15.66 -16.91
N ARG A 152 11.35 16.61 -17.63
CA ARG A 152 11.97 17.25 -18.82
C ARG A 152 13.23 18.04 -18.52
N THR A 153 13.43 18.44 -17.27
CA THR A 153 14.60 19.21 -16.82
C THR A 153 15.76 18.34 -16.34
N LEU A 154 15.62 17.03 -16.35
CA LEU A 154 16.74 16.11 -16.08
C LEU A 154 17.74 16.11 -17.23
N ASP A 155 19.00 15.82 -16.93
CA ASP A 155 20.02 15.55 -17.93
C ASP A 155 19.61 14.37 -18.83
N GLU A 156 20.00 14.41 -20.11
CA GLU A 156 19.66 13.35 -21.09
C GLU A 156 20.52 12.10 -20.92
N THR A 157 21.71 12.27 -20.41
CA THR A 157 22.68 11.21 -20.23
C THR A 157 23.44 11.38 -18.92
N TYR A 158 23.98 10.29 -18.40
CA TYR A 158 24.97 10.30 -17.35
C TYR A 158 26.10 9.36 -17.70
N THR A 159 27.27 9.59 -17.11
CA THR A 159 28.43 8.68 -17.23
C THR A 159 28.57 7.91 -15.94
N ASP A 160 28.54 6.56 -16.02
CA ASP A 160 28.74 5.70 -14.88
C ASP A 160 30.22 5.70 -14.39
N ALA A 161 30.51 5.10 -13.26
CA ALA A 161 31.86 5.08 -12.67
C ALA A 161 32.87 4.29 -13.53
N PHE A 162 32.42 3.55 -14.52
CA PHE A 162 33.26 2.77 -15.45
C PHE A 162 33.46 3.48 -16.78
N GLY A 163 33.00 4.73 -16.90
CA GLY A 163 33.19 5.56 -18.10
C GLY A 163 32.15 5.32 -19.20
N THR A 164 31.11 4.52 -18.97
CA THR A 164 30.06 4.27 -19.95
C THR A 164 29.02 5.38 -19.91
N VAL A 165 28.75 6.01 -21.06
CA VAL A 165 27.65 6.97 -21.21
C VAL A 165 26.32 6.23 -21.35
N ARG A 166 25.35 6.56 -20.50
CA ARG A 166 24.02 5.96 -20.46
C ARG A 166 22.95 7.01 -20.69
N THR A 167 21.87 6.64 -21.35
CA THR A 167 20.70 7.50 -21.55
C THR A 167 19.81 7.51 -20.32
N VAL A 168 19.37 8.68 -19.89
CA VAL A 168 18.36 8.87 -18.86
C VAL A 168 16.98 8.87 -19.52
N GLN A 169 16.12 7.94 -19.13
CA GLN A 169 14.76 7.81 -19.67
C GLN A 169 13.85 8.85 -19.02
N ARG A 170 13.76 10.03 -19.63
CA ARG A 170 12.92 11.12 -19.15
C ARG A 170 11.52 11.03 -19.72
N ARG A 171 10.52 11.32 -18.90
CA ARG A 171 9.12 11.33 -19.35
C ARG A 171 8.35 12.54 -18.83
N GLN A 172 7.24 12.83 -19.48
CA GLN A 172 6.22 13.77 -19.04
C GLN A 172 4.87 13.20 -19.43
N ASP A 173 4.12 12.75 -18.44
CA ASP A 173 2.87 12.03 -18.66
C ASP A 173 1.92 12.09 -17.45
N ILE A 174 0.70 11.58 -17.65
CA ILE A 174 -0.25 11.28 -16.58
C ILE A 174 -0.59 9.80 -16.67
N GLN A 175 -0.48 9.07 -15.55
CA GLN A 175 -0.81 7.66 -15.48
C GLN A 175 -1.61 7.33 -14.23
N LEU A 176 -2.57 6.39 -14.34
CA LEU A 176 -3.06 5.64 -13.20
C LEU A 176 -1.98 4.62 -12.86
N GLN A 177 -1.17 4.95 -11.85
CA GLN A 177 0.13 4.30 -11.66
C GLN A 177 0.00 2.96 -10.96
N LYS A 178 -0.89 2.84 -9.98
CA LYS A 178 -1.01 1.64 -9.16
C LYS A 178 -2.44 1.38 -8.74
N PHE A 179 -2.76 0.09 -8.64
CA PHE A 179 -3.95 -0.45 -8.00
C PHE A 179 -3.51 -1.50 -6.97
N PHE A 180 -4.02 -1.41 -5.75
CA PHE A 180 -3.70 -2.32 -4.68
C PHE A 180 -4.96 -2.62 -3.87
N ALA A 181 -5.35 -3.90 -3.82
CA ALA A 181 -6.58 -4.38 -3.20
C ALA A 181 -6.29 -5.49 -2.18
N PRO A 182 -6.01 -5.15 -0.92
CA PRO A 182 -5.83 -6.12 0.14
C PRO A 182 -7.15 -6.57 0.75
N PHE A 183 -7.17 -7.86 1.09
CA PHE A 183 -8.12 -8.51 1.97
C PHE A 183 -7.39 -8.89 3.25
N SER A 184 -7.94 -8.52 4.40
CA SER A 184 -7.37 -8.85 5.69
C SER A 184 -8.43 -9.33 6.67
N GLY A 185 -8.00 -10.06 7.70
CA GLY A 185 -8.94 -10.54 8.70
C GLY A 185 -8.39 -11.71 9.49
N TRP A 186 -9.30 -12.55 9.96
CA TRP A 186 -8.98 -13.78 10.66
C TRP A 186 -9.93 -14.90 10.26
N PHE A 187 -9.56 -16.15 10.47
CA PHE A 187 -10.41 -17.31 10.26
C PHE A 187 -10.19 -18.36 11.33
N LEU A 188 -11.22 -19.14 11.64
CA LEU A 188 -11.31 -20.11 12.73
C LEU A 188 -11.16 -19.49 14.13
N THR A 189 -10.21 -18.60 14.32
CA THR A 189 -9.94 -17.91 15.60
C THR A 189 -9.30 -16.55 15.31
N PRO A 190 -9.59 -15.49 16.09
CA PRO A 190 -8.95 -14.18 15.95
C PRO A 190 -7.42 -14.19 16.05
N LYS A 191 -6.84 -15.29 16.56
CA LYS A 191 -5.38 -15.49 16.61
C LYS A 191 -4.79 -15.88 15.26
N PHE A 192 -5.57 -16.48 14.36
CA PHE A 192 -5.12 -16.92 13.06
C PHE A 192 -5.52 -15.87 12.01
N ARG A 193 -4.57 -15.05 11.61
CA ARG A 193 -4.77 -13.90 10.73
C ARG A 193 -4.22 -14.13 9.35
N TYR A 194 -4.84 -13.49 8.37
CA TYR A 194 -4.39 -13.46 7.00
C TYR A 194 -4.31 -12.02 6.48
N TYR A 195 -3.44 -11.82 5.51
CA TYR A 195 -3.33 -10.62 4.71
C TYR A 195 -3.01 -11.03 3.27
N LEU A 196 -4.02 -10.97 2.39
CA LEU A 196 -3.92 -11.38 0.99
C LEU A 196 -4.19 -10.15 0.13
N TYR A 197 -3.44 -9.97 -0.94
CA TYR A 197 -3.63 -8.81 -1.79
C TYR A 197 -3.37 -9.10 -3.26
N VAL A 198 -4.06 -8.33 -4.10
CA VAL A 198 -3.76 -8.19 -5.52
C VAL A 198 -3.28 -6.76 -5.76
N TRP A 199 -2.20 -6.59 -6.47
CA TRP A 199 -1.76 -5.28 -6.90
C TRP A 199 -1.27 -5.29 -8.33
N SER A 200 -1.43 -4.15 -9.00
CA SER A 200 -0.89 -3.92 -10.32
C SER A 200 -0.12 -2.61 -10.35
N SER A 201 0.85 -2.53 -11.22
CA SER A 201 1.55 -1.30 -11.54
C SER A 201 1.63 -1.17 -13.05
N ASN A 202 1.31 0.01 -13.57
CA ASN A 202 1.62 0.34 -14.95
C ASN A 202 3.13 0.58 -15.02
N ALA A 203 3.85 -0.44 -15.45
CA ALA A 203 5.30 -0.43 -15.41
C ALA A 203 5.89 0.56 -16.40
N SER A 204 5.34 0.63 -17.62
CA SER A 204 5.78 1.60 -18.62
C SER A 204 4.72 1.78 -19.70
N GLN A 205 4.87 2.85 -20.49
CA GLN A 205 4.07 3.04 -21.69
C GLN A 205 4.43 1.98 -22.73
N GLY A 206 3.48 1.10 -23.05
CA GLY A 206 3.63 0.04 -24.02
C GLY A 206 4.00 -1.33 -23.46
N ASP A 207 4.43 -1.44 -22.21
CA ASP A 207 4.61 -2.73 -21.54
C ASP A 207 3.29 -3.17 -20.89
N ALA A 208 3.11 -4.49 -20.79
CA ALA A 208 1.96 -5.05 -20.10
C ALA A 208 1.98 -4.68 -18.61
N ALA A 209 0.83 -4.28 -18.06
CA ALA A 209 0.69 -4.07 -16.62
C ALA A 209 1.04 -5.37 -15.88
N GLN A 210 1.88 -5.25 -14.86
CA GLN A 210 2.19 -6.39 -14.00
C GLN A 210 1.12 -6.54 -12.94
N VAL A 211 0.59 -7.75 -12.78
CA VAL A 211 -0.41 -8.10 -11.76
C VAL A 211 0.22 -9.14 -10.84
N VAL A 212 0.25 -8.83 -9.55
CA VAL A 212 0.83 -9.69 -8.53
C VAL A 212 -0.22 -10.04 -7.50
N GLY A 213 -0.44 -11.34 -7.30
CA GLY A 213 -1.17 -11.87 -6.15
C GLY A 213 -0.18 -12.32 -5.10
N ALA A 214 -0.33 -11.83 -3.86
CA ALA A 214 0.57 -12.15 -2.79
C ALA A 214 -0.14 -12.11 -1.43
N GLY A 215 0.56 -12.51 -0.37
CA GLY A 215 0.03 -12.41 0.98
C GLY A 215 0.74 -13.31 1.97
N ASN A 216 0.20 -13.32 3.17
CA ASN A 216 0.77 -14.06 4.28
C ASN A 216 -0.29 -14.51 5.27
N LEU A 217 0.10 -15.50 6.07
CA LEU A 217 -0.65 -16.03 7.19
C LEU A 217 0.16 -15.86 8.47
N SER A 218 -0.51 -15.62 9.58
CA SER A 218 0.16 -15.50 10.87
C SER A 218 -0.71 -16.02 12.02
N TYR A 219 -0.06 -16.51 13.06
CA TYR A 219 -0.71 -16.96 14.28
C TYR A 219 -0.11 -16.26 15.50
N THR A 220 -0.97 -15.58 16.26
CA THR A 220 -0.59 -14.87 17.48
C THR A 220 -0.81 -15.75 18.70
N PHE A 221 0.27 -16.27 19.31
CA PHE A 221 0.20 -17.04 20.54
C PHE A 221 -0.15 -16.13 21.72
N ASN A 222 0.57 -15.04 21.85
CA ASN A 222 0.40 -14.00 22.85
C ASN A 222 1.06 -12.69 22.36
N ARG A 223 1.09 -11.64 23.19
CA ARG A 223 1.70 -10.35 22.83
C ARG A 223 3.20 -10.44 22.51
N PHE A 224 3.90 -11.41 23.08
CA PHE A 224 5.33 -11.58 22.88
C PHE A 224 5.66 -12.32 21.59
N VAL A 225 4.74 -13.18 21.10
CA VAL A 225 5.03 -14.12 20.03
C VAL A 225 3.89 -14.17 19.01
N THR A 226 4.17 -13.72 17.83
CA THR A 226 3.40 -13.96 16.60
C THR A 226 4.34 -14.58 15.58
N VAL A 227 3.97 -15.72 15.03
CA VAL A 227 4.70 -16.39 13.93
C VAL A 227 3.90 -16.22 12.65
N GLY A 228 4.57 -15.97 11.55
CA GLY A 228 3.91 -15.88 10.25
C GLY A 228 4.79 -16.43 9.13
N ALA A 229 4.14 -16.68 7.98
CA ALA A 229 4.78 -17.18 6.77
C ALA A 229 4.10 -16.63 5.52
N GLY A 230 4.86 -16.51 4.44
CA GLY A 230 4.42 -15.99 3.15
C GLY A 230 5.19 -14.75 2.71
N ILE A 231 4.57 -13.90 1.90
CA ILE A 231 5.21 -12.68 1.39
C ILE A 231 4.92 -11.52 2.35
N THR A 232 5.98 -10.90 2.86
CA THR A 232 5.92 -9.67 3.65
C THR A 232 7.17 -8.83 3.43
N SER A 233 7.14 -7.60 3.91
CA SER A 233 8.30 -6.70 3.86
C SER A 233 9.39 -7.15 4.82
N LEU A 234 10.64 -7.17 4.35
CA LEU A 234 11.80 -7.36 5.23
C LEU A 234 11.92 -6.18 6.20
N PRO A 235 12.17 -6.42 7.50
CA PRO A 235 12.32 -5.34 8.48
C PRO A 235 13.71 -4.66 8.39
N THR A 236 14.04 -4.10 7.22
CA THR A 236 15.39 -3.59 6.92
C THR A 236 15.59 -2.13 7.27
N VAL A 237 14.54 -1.32 7.15
CA VAL A 237 14.56 0.14 7.31
C VAL A 237 13.23 0.64 7.84
N ARG A 238 13.16 1.89 8.25
CA ARG A 238 11.96 2.54 8.78
C ARG A 238 10.74 2.42 7.86
N SER A 239 10.91 2.60 6.56
CA SER A 239 9.80 2.57 5.59
C SER A 239 9.24 1.17 5.33
N THR A 240 9.95 0.11 5.72
CA THR A 240 9.51 -1.27 5.55
C THR A 240 8.72 -1.83 6.73
N GLU A 241 8.58 -1.10 7.82
CA GLU A 241 7.77 -1.52 8.96
C GLU A 241 6.27 -1.38 8.72
N GLY A 242 5.90 -0.41 7.93
CA GLY A 242 4.51 -0.10 7.62
C GLY A 242 4.02 -0.81 6.38
N GLN A 243 2.71 -1.02 6.34
CA GLN A 243 2.08 -1.30 5.08
C GLN A 243 1.83 0.01 4.36
N PHE A 244 2.35 0.04 3.17
CA PHE A 244 2.03 0.90 2.09
C PHE A 244 0.58 1.42 2.15
N PRO A 245 0.36 2.71 1.99
CA PRO A 245 1.25 3.80 1.65
C PRO A 245 1.18 4.95 2.67
N TYR A 246 1.97 4.93 3.69
CA TYR A 246 1.91 5.98 4.73
C TYR A 246 3.14 6.88 4.74
N TRP A 247 3.71 7.13 3.55
CA TRP A 247 4.84 8.05 3.40
C TRP A 247 4.38 9.47 3.11
N LEU A 248 5.28 10.45 3.25
CA LEU A 248 4.98 11.85 2.95
C LEU A 248 4.65 12.02 1.45
N GLY A 249 5.48 11.48 0.56
CA GLY A 249 5.13 11.33 -0.85
C GLY A 249 4.15 10.18 -1.10
N VAL A 250 3.49 10.17 -2.24
CA VAL A 250 2.58 9.09 -2.64
C VAL A 250 3.37 7.99 -3.32
N ASP A 251 3.43 6.80 -2.70
CA ASP A 251 4.17 5.64 -3.20
C ASP A 251 5.60 6.00 -3.60
N ASP A 252 6.26 6.77 -2.75
CA ASP A 252 7.54 7.38 -3.03
C ASP A 252 8.41 7.45 -1.79
N ARG A 253 9.59 6.83 -1.86
CA ARG A 253 10.64 6.86 -0.83
C ARG A 253 11.77 7.78 -1.27
N LEU A 254 12.61 8.17 -0.34
CA LEU A 254 13.85 8.88 -0.65
C LEU A 254 14.87 7.93 -1.31
N ILE A 255 15.80 8.47 -2.11
CA ILE A 255 16.77 7.63 -2.85
C ILE A 255 17.66 6.80 -1.93
N ALA A 256 18.01 7.30 -0.73
CA ALA A 256 18.80 6.52 0.21
C ALA A 256 17.99 5.33 0.77
N ASP A 257 16.74 5.55 1.14
CA ASP A 257 15.84 4.48 1.57
C ASP A 257 15.72 3.41 0.47
N GLU A 258 15.41 3.83 -0.77
CA GLU A 258 15.25 2.93 -1.91
C GLU A 258 16.53 2.18 -2.27
N PHE A 259 17.69 2.78 -2.06
CA PHE A 259 18.98 2.18 -2.36
C PHE A 259 19.45 1.15 -1.34
N PHE A 260 19.17 1.39 -0.05
CA PHE A 260 19.68 0.54 1.03
C PHE A 260 18.71 -0.55 1.47
N ARG A 261 17.42 -0.38 1.25
CA ARG A 261 16.41 -1.32 1.74
C ARG A 261 16.41 -2.66 1.01
N GLY A 262 16.03 -3.71 1.71
CA GLY A 262 15.38 -4.87 1.09
C GLY A 262 13.92 -4.55 0.78
N SER A 263 13.18 -5.49 0.17
CA SER A 263 11.80 -5.29 -0.23
C SER A 263 10.88 -6.39 0.30
N TYR A 264 9.86 -6.74 -0.46
CA TYR A 264 8.92 -7.81 -0.12
C TYR A 264 9.45 -9.13 -0.63
N THR A 265 9.48 -10.14 0.25
CA THR A 265 9.99 -11.46 -0.10
C THR A 265 9.25 -12.58 0.64
N ASN A 266 9.39 -13.82 0.16
CA ASN A 266 8.90 -15.01 0.82
C ASN A 266 9.76 -15.36 2.03
N GLY A 267 9.11 -15.65 3.16
CA GLY A 267 9.84 -16.07 4.34
C GLY A 267 8.94 -16.49 5.48
N VAL A 268 9.59 -16.76 6.60
CA VAL A 268 8.97 -16.97 7.90
C VAL A 268 9.46 -15.91 8.86
N TRP A 269 8.60 -15.43 9.72
CA TRP A 269 8.95 -14.39 10.68
C TRP A 269 8.40 -14.67 12.07
N LEU A 270 9.09 -14.11 13.03
CA LEU A 270 8.70 -14.01 14.43
C LEU A 270 8.66 -12.54 14.80
N LYS A 271 7.57 -12.07 15.39
CA LYS A 271 7.45 -10.68 15.90
C LYS A 271 6.67 -10.64 17.21
N GLY A 272 6.87 -9.57 17.95
CA GLY A 272 6.15 -9.36 19.20
C GLY A 272 6.54 -8.07 19.92
N GLU A 273 5.95 -7.89 21.09
CA GLU A 273 6.19 -6.77 21.99
C GLU A 273 6.84 -7.28 23.27
N LEU A 274 8.13 -7.01 23.46
CA LEU A 274 8.85 -7.34 24.69
C LEU A 274 8.34 -6.51 25.88
N SER A 275 7.88 -5.30 25.60
CA SER A 275 7.14 -4.45 26.52
C SER A 275 6.17 -3.56 25.72
N THR A 276 5.36 -2.75 26.40
CA THR A 276 4.50 -1.76 25.73
C THR A 276 5.27 -0.71 24.90
N LYS A 277 6.58 -0.63 25.11
CA LYS A 277 7.47 0.35 24.46
C LYS A 277 8.57 -0.30 23.61
N LEU A 278 8.70 -1.62 23.60
CA LEU A 278 9.78 -2.32 22.90
C LEU A 278 9.21 -3.44 22.05
N LYS A 279 9.38 -3.32 20.74
CA LYS A 279 8.90 -4.28 19.72
C LYS A 279 10.08 -4.88 18.97
N TYR A 280 9.90 -6.09 18.47
CA TYR A 280 10.91 -6.74 17.65
C TYR A 280 10.30 -7.50 16.49
N MET A 281 11.09 -7.71 15.45
CA MET A 281 10.80 -8.63 14.36
C MET A 281 12.09 -9.32 13.93
N ALA A 282 12.01 -10.61 13.65
CA ALA A 282 13.06 -11.42 13.03
C ALA A 282 12.46 -12.16 11.84
N MET A 283 13.11 -12.15 10.71
CA MET A 283 12.64 -12.80 9.48
C MET A 283 13.76 -13.60 8.84
N PHE A 284 13.43 -14.82 8.39
CA PHE A 284 14.25 -15.66 7.51
C PHE A 284 13.52 -15.77 6.17
N ALA A 285 14.21 -15.48 5.08
CA ALA A 285 13.63 -15.29 3.77
C ALA A 285 14.50 -15.83 2.66
N THR A 286 13.98 -15.87 1.44
CA THR A 286 14.68 -16.43 0.28
C THR A 286 15.67 -15.44 -0.35
N ASN A 287 15.34 -14.15 -0.40
CA ASN A 287 16.17 -13.10 -1.01
C ASN A 287 15.77 -11.71 -0.47
N LEU A 288 16.47 -10.67 -0.90
CA LEU A 288 16.14 -9.29 -0.55
C LEU A 288 14.83 -8.80 -1.17
N SER A 289 14.44 -9.35 -2.32
CA SER A 289 13.17 -9.01 -2.98
C SER A 289 12.72 -10.12 -3.92
N ILE A 290 11.43 -10.48 -3.83
CA ILE A 290 10.79 -11.35 -4.84
C ILE A 290 10.05 -10.55 -5.90
N LEU A 291 9.85 -9.24 -5.70
CA LEU A 291 9.11 -8.40 -6.63
C LEU A 291 9.87 -8.24 -7.95
N GLY A 292 9.22 -8.58 -9.04
CA GLY A 292 9.83 -8.55 -10.37
C GLY A 292 10.76 -9.72 -10.69
N VAL A 293 10.84 -10.72 -9.81
CA VAL A 293 11.54 -11.99 -10.05
C VAL A 293 10.55 -13.00 -10.61
N SER A 294 10.87 -13.62 -11.75
CA SER A 294 10.03 -14.67 -12.31
C SER A 294 10.16 -15.97 -11.51
N ALA A 295 9.15 -16.84 -11.62
CA ALA A 295 9.16 -18.15 -10.95
C ALA A 295 10.38 -19.03 -11.37
N ALA A 296 10.92 -18.82 -12.56
CA ALA A 296 12.13 -19.50 -13.02
C ALA A 296 13.44 -18.93 -12.44
N GLN A 297 13.36 -17.78 -11.76
CA GLN A 297 14.51 -17.05 -11.20
C GLN A 297 14.49 -17.05 -9.67
N LEU A 298 13.67 -17.87 -9.03
CA LEU A 298 13.65 -17.97 -7.58
C LEU A 298 14.99 -18.40 -7.03
N ASP A 299 15.41 -17.77 -5.95
CA ASP A 299 16.55 -18.20 -5.18
C ASP A 299 16.36 -19.64 -4.70
N ASN A 300 17.43 -20.43 -4.73
CA ASN A 300 17.40 -21.84 -4.37
C ASN A 300 17.65 -22.08 -2.86
N LYS A 301 17.76 -21.01 -2.06
CA LYS A 301 18.08 -21.07 -0.63
C LYS A 301 17.22 -20.08 0.16
N MET A 302 17.16 -20.31 1.47
CA MET A 302 16.63 -19.37 2.45
C MET A 302 17.79 -18.83 3.29
N ASP A 303 18.58 -17.96 2.73
CA ASP A 303 19.80 -17.43 3.36
C ASP A 303 19.74 -15.92 3.66
N THR A 304 18.58 -15.32 3.43
CA THR A 304 18.31 -13.94 3.87
C THR A 304 17.80 -13.90 5.29
N GLN A 305 18.42 -13.06 6.11
CA GLN A 305 18.05 -12.82 7.50
C GLN A 305 17.87 -11.31 7.72
N SER A 306 16.81 -10.94 8.42
CA SER A 306 16.56 -9.54 8.75
C SER A 306 15.96 -9.40 10.14
N TYR A 307 16.40 -8.41 10.88
CA TYR A 307 16.05 -8.17 12.27
C TYR A 307 15.75 -6.70 12.50
N SER A 308 14.76 -6.40 13.33
CA SER A 308 14.49 -5.05 13.82
C SER A 308 14.16 -5.05 15.30
N LEU A 309 14.61 -3.99 15.97
CA LEU A 309 14.26 -3.70 17.35
C LEU A 309 13.83 -2.23 17.43
N VAL A 310 12.60 -2.00 17.84
CA VAL A 310 11.96 -0.68 17.86
C VAL A 310 11.63 -0.29 19.28
N TRP A 311 12.18 0.82 19.75
CA TRP A 311 11.92 1.39 21.05
C TRP A 311 11.13 2.70 20.93
N LEU A 312 10.03 2.78 21.66
CA LEU A 312 9.06 3.89 21.68
C LEU A 312 9.01 4.49 23.12
N PRO A 313 10.09 5.21 23.55
CA PRO A 313 10.30 5.50 24.95
C PRO A 313 9.24 6.38 25.60
N ALA A 314 8.69 7.36 24.91
CA ALA A 314 7.75 8.32 25.50
C ALA A 314 6.35 7.71 25.68
N THR A 315 5.63 7.52 24.59
CA THR A 315 4.19 7.14 24.60
C THR A 315 3.94 5.64 24.38
N GLY A 316 4.94 4.89 23.90
CA GLY A 316 4.77 3.49 23.50
C GLY A 316 4.15 3.31 22.10
N GLU A 317 3.96 4.41 21.37
CA GLU A 317 3.46 4.44 19.99
C GLU A 317 4.15 5.56 19.20
N PHE A 318 4.04 5.52 17.86
CA PHE A 318 4.63 6.52 16.95
C PHE A 318 3.75 6.74 15.71
N GLY A 319 2.45 6.62 15.89
CA GLY A 319 1.47 6.63 14.80
C GLY A 319 1.25 5.25 14.19
N LEU A 320 0.22 5.16 13.37
CA LEU A 320 -0.27 3.92 12.81
C LEU A 320 0.66 3.41 11.71
N TRP A 321 1.02 2.10 11.73
CA TRP A 321 1.64 1.40 10.59
C TRP A 321 2.90 2.01 10.01
N GLY A 322 3.79 2.52 10.83
CA GLY A 322 5.02 3.12 10.32
C GLY A 322 4.85 4.44 9.59
N THR A 323 3.75 5.13 9.79
CA THR A 323 3.41 6.41 9.16
C THR A 323 4.47 7.48 9.39
N PHE A 324 4.92 8.13 8.33
CA PHE A 324 5.68 9.37 8.40
C PHE A 324 4.77 10.58 8.58
N GLY A 325 5.29 11.62 9.24
CA GLY A 325 4.52 12.81 9.56
C GLY A 325 3.56 12.62 10.75
N ASP A 326 3.05 13.71 11.30
CA ASP A 326 2.13 13.73 12.44
C ASP A 326 0.72 14.17 12.05
N TYR A 327 0.08 13.39 11.18
CA TYR A 327 -1.31 13.60 10.82
C TYR A 327 -2.27 13.40 12.00
N ASP A 328 -1.91 12.50 12.92
CA ASP A 328 -2.76 12.08 14.05
C ASP A 328 -2.76 13.09 15.20
N ASP A 329 -1.92 14.14 15.11
CA ASP A 329 -1.87 15.26 16.06
C ASP A 329 -1.57 14.82 17.49
N HIS A 330 -0.42 14.18 17.68
CA HIS A 330 0.01 13.69 18.99
C HIS A 330 0.08 14.80 20.03
N GLN A 331 -0.80 14.79 21.02
CA GLN A 331 -0.86 15.80 22.09
C GLN A 331 0.28 15.65 23.12
N LYS A 332 0.96 14.51 23.13
CA LYS A 332 2.20 14.24 23.87
C LYS A 332 3.28 13.88 22.84
N ALA A 333 4.50 14.30 23.08
CA ALA A 333 5.60 13.94 22.19
C ALA A 333 5.75 12.43 22.08
N ALA A 334 5.43 11.87 20.93
CA ALA A 334 5.74 10.49 20.59
C ALA A 334 7.17 10.42 20.07
N THR A 335 7.94 9.46 20.55
CA THR A 335 9.35 9.30 20.20
C THR A 335 9.65 7.88 19.79
N ARG A 336 10.58 7.75 18.85
CA ARG A 336 11.02 6.47 18.27
C ARG A 336 12.54 6.44 18.19
N LEU A 337 13.09 5.26 18.45
CA LEU A 337 14.45 4.86 18.11
C LEU A 337 14.40 3.40 17.67
N ALA A 338 15.02 3.07 16.54
CA ALA A 338 15.09 1.68 16.10
C ALA A 338 16.44 1.34 15.47
N VAL A 339 16.74 0.06 15.45
CA VAL A 339 17.89 -0.52 14.78
C VAL A 339 17.43 -1.71 13.95
N HIS A 340 18.00 -1.81 12.75
CA HIS A 340 17.74 -2.88 11.79
C HIS A 340 19.06 -3.48 11.33
N TYR A 341 19.05 -4.77 11.06
CA TYR A 341 20.18 -5.46 10.46
C TYR A 341 19.67 -6.50 9.47
N SER A 342 20.32 -6.60 8.33
CA SER A 342 20.00 -7.59 7.30
C SER A 342 21.29 -8.19 6.73
N HIS A 343 21.21 -9.48 6.42
CA HIS A 343 22.26 -10.24 5.74
C HIS A 343 21.60 -11.14 4.71
N SER A 344 22.18 -11.19 3.51
CA SER A 344 21.73 -12.07 2.42
C SER A 344 22.91 -12.47 1.54
N LEU A 345 22.92 -13.71 1.09
CA LEU A 345 23.81 -14.13 0.01
C LEU A 345 23.03 -14.07 -1.30
N GLU A 346 23.12 -12.92 -1.97
CA GLU A 346 22.37 -12.68 -3.20
C GLU A 346 23.03 -13.29 -4.41
N ASP A 347 22.27 -13.99 -5.22
CA ASP A 347 22.76 -14.53 -6.47
C ASP A 347 22.17 -13.79 -7.70
N LYS A 348 22.88 -13.89 -8.82
CA LYS A 348 22.51 -13.25 -10.08
C LYS A 348 21.12 -13.69 -10.56
N GLN A 349 20.74 -14.93 -10.26
CA GLN A 349 19.49 -15.53 -10.74
C GLN A 349 18.27 -14.90 -10.04
N SER A 350 18.40 -14.55 -8.77
CA SER A 350 17.32 -14.01 -7.96
C SER A 350 17.07 -12.50 -8.14
N GLN A 351 17.80 -11.85 -9.04
CA GLN A 351 17.63 -10.42 -9.25
C GLN A 351 16.41 -10.09 -10.11
N PRO A 352 15.65 -9.05 -9.76
CA PRO A 352 14.53 -8.59 -10.58
C PRO A 352 14.99 -8.12 -11.95
N GLY A 353 14.11 -8.22 -12.95
CA GLY A 353 14.38 -7.71 -14.30
C GLY A 353 14.51 -6.18 -14.33
N THR A 354 15.02 -5.63 -15.43
CA THR A 354 15.18 -4.18 -15.60
C THR A 354 13.86 -3.41 -15.58
N ASN A 355 12.77 -4.06 -15.96
CA ASN A 355 11.40 -3.50 -15.98
C ASN A 355 10.58 -3.95 -14.77
N ALA A 356 11.24 -4.35 -13.69
CA ALA A 356 10.56 -4.77 -12.47
C ALA A 356 9.72 -3.63 -11.87
N ILE A 357 8.65 -4.02 -11.20
CA ILE A 357 7.71 -3.10 -10.54
C ILE A 357 8.40 -2.31 -9.42
N GLU A 358 9.29 -2.96 -8.69
CA GLU A 358 10.20 -2.37 -7.72
C GLU A 358 11.62 -2.81 -8.06
N ASN A 359 12.55 -1.88 -7.96
CA ASN A 359 13.93 -2.11 -8.31
C ASN A 359 14.79 -2.25 -7.05
N SER A 360 14.74 -3.41 -6.44
CA SER A 360 15.63 -3.81 -5.35
C SER A 360 16.86 -4.57 -5.83
N GLN A 361 17.28 -4.35 -7.07
CA GLN A 361 18.54 -4.86 -7.59
C GLN A 361 19.72 -4.34 -6.77
N ILE A 362 20.73 -5.17 -6.56
CA ILE A 362 21.97 -4.70 -5.92
C ILE A 362 22.76 -3.84 -6.92
N ARG A 363 22.78 -2.55 -6.61
CA ARG A 363 23.45 -1.52 -7.41
C ARG A 363 24.64 -0.93 -6.68
N LEU A 364 25.60 -0.46 -7.44
CA LEU A 364 26.65 0.45 -6.99
C LEU A 364 26.08 1.87 -6.89
N THR A 365 26.80 2.78 -6.25
CA THR A 365 26.31 4.15 -5.98
C THR A 365 26.23 5.03 -7.24
N ASP A 366 26.72 4.57 -8.38
CA ASP A 366 26.50 5.18 -9.70
C ASP A 366 25.28 4.62 -10.45
N GLY A 367 24.55 3.68 -9.84
CA GLY A 367 23.38 3.02 -10.42
C GLY A 367 23.68 1.75 -11.23
N SER A 368 24.94 1.37 -11.40
CA SER A 368 25.32 0.14 -12.09
C SER A 368 24.89 -1.10 -11.31
N VAL A 369 24.29 -2.09 -12.00
CA VAL A 369 23.88 -3.37 -11.38
C VAL A 369 25.09 -4.28 -11.24
N VAL A 370 25.36 -4.74 -10.03
CA VAL A 370 26.56 -5.56 -9.69
C VAL A 370 26.68 -6.81 -10.56
N PHE A 371 25.57 -7.42 -10.96
CA PHE A 371 25.52 -8.64 -11.76
C PHE A 371 25.62 -8.41 -13.28
N THR A 372 25.88 -7.19 -13.73
CA THR A 372 26.08 -6.89 -15.15
C THR A 372 27.39 -7.55 -15.63
N PRO A 373 27.36 -8.36 -16.70
CA PRO A 373 28.58 -8.93 -17.28
C PRO A 373 29.58 -7.84 -17.65
N ASP A 374 30.85 -8.11 -17.47
CA ASP A 374 31.99 -7.23 -17.80
C ASP A 374 32.00 -5.87 -17.07
N LEU A 375 31.13 -5.66 -16.08
CA LEU A 375 31.09 -4.40 -15.33
C LEU A 375 32.44 -4.07 -14.68
N PHE A 376 33.06 -5.05 -14.04
CA PHE A 376 34.33 -4.88 -13.34
C PHE A 376 35.58 -5.15 -14.23
N GLY A 377 35.37 -5.32 -15.52
CA GLY A 377 36.42 -5.56 -16.54
C GLY A 377 36.07 -6.70 -17.48
N PRO A 378 36.73 -6.78 -18.63
CA PRO A 378 36.47 -7.81 -19.64
C PRO A 378 36.60 -9.23 -19.07
N GLY A 379 35.60 -10.09 -19.31
CA GLY A 379 35.55 -11.47 -18.83
C GLY A 379 35.27 -11.63 -17.35
N VAL A 380 34.91 -10.56 -16.63
CA VAL A 380 34.49 -10.62 -15.22
C VAL A 380 32.97 -10.75 -15.13
N SER A 381 32.49 -11.77 -14.42
CA SER A 381 31.07 -11.95 -14.18
C SER A 381 30.82 -12.35 -12.73
N VAL A 382 30.06 -11.54 -12.00
CA VAL A 382 29.63 -11.82 -10.63
C VAL A 382 28.42 -12.73 -10.68
N ASN A 383 28.46 -13.84 -9.92
CA ASN A 383 27.34 -14.75 -9.74
C ASN A 383 26.69 -14.61 -8.38
N ASN A 384 27.50 -14.40 -7.32
CA ASN A 384 26.97 -14.18 -5.96
C ASN A 384 27.72 -13.05 -5.27
N VAL A 385 27.05 -12.40 -4.33
CA VAL A 385 27.62 -11.38 -3.45
C VAL A 385 27.03 -11.50 -2.04
N ASP A 386 27.86 -11.36 -1.03
CA ASP A 386 27.45 -11.31 0.37
C ASP A 386 27.03 -9.87 0.69
N TYR A 387 25.72 -9.67 0.92
CA TYR A 387 25.11 -8.39 1.25
C TYR A 387 24.88 -8.29 2.76
N LYS A 388 25.36 -7.22 3.37
CA LYS A 388 25.06 -6.84 4.76
C LYS A 388 24.61 -5.39 4.82
N MET A 389 23.61 -5.11 5.63
CA MET A 389 23.09 -3.76 5.82
C MET A 389 22.65 -3.55 7.25
N MET A 390 22.92 -2.37 7.77
CA MET A 390 22.42 -1.88 9.05
C MET A 390 21.79 -0.52 8.85
N SER A 391 20.63 -0.29 9.48
CA SER A 391 20.08 1.05 9.65
C SER A 391 19.79 1.38 11.11
N ILE A 392 19.81 2.67 11.41
CA ILE A 392 19.41 3.22 12.71
C ILE A 392 18.49 4.38 12.40
N ASP A 393 17.26 4.32 12.89
CA ASP A 393 16.30 5.41 12.73
C ASP A 393 15.83 5.99 14.05
N GLY A 394 15.34 7.22 14.00
CA GLY A 394 14.73 7.89 15.12
C GLY A 394 13.85 9.04 14.70
N GLY A 395 12.97 9.44 15.60
CA GLY A 395 12.07 10.55 15.30
C GLY A 395 11.25 11.03 16.50
N VAL A 396 10.61 12.17 16.28
CA VAL A 396 9.68 12.79 17.23
C VAL A 396 8.46 13.32 16.49
N LYS A 397 7.28 13.14 17.10
CA LYS A 397 6.00 13.68 16.63
C LYS A 397 5.30 14.41 17.77
N TYR A 398 4.81 15.60 17.47
CA TYR A 398 4.14 16.42 18.47
C TYR A 398 3.32 17.53 17.82
N ARG A 399 2.02 17.58 18.12
CA ARG A 399 1.07 18.63 17.68
C ARG A 399 1.14 18.94 16.19
N GLY A 400 1.07 17.89 15.36
CA GLY A 400 1.11 18.02 13.92
C GLY A 400 2.52 18.21 13.33
N LEU A 401 3.56 18.31 14.16
CA LEU A 401 4.96 18.39 13.73
C LEU A 401 5.61 17.02 13.79
N SER A 402 6.42 16.69 12.80
CA SER A 402 7.30 15.52 12.86
C SER A 402 8.70 15.85 12.36
N LEU A 403 9.67 15.16 12.97
CA LEU A 403 11.06 15.12 12.52
C LEU A 403 11.53 13.68 12.63
N GLU A 404 11.93 13.10 11.51
CA GLU A 404 12.38 11.71 11.42
C GLU A 404 13.68 11.64 10.63
N ALA A 405 14.62 10.83 11.10
CA ALA A 405 15.93 10.64 10.49
C ALA A 405 16.31 9.17 10.48
N GLU A 406 17.09 8.77 9.51
CA GLU A 406 17.64 7.41 9.41
C GLU A 406 19.04 7.46 8.82
N TYR A 407 19.94 6.63 9.34
CA TYR A 407 21.30 6.41 8.87
C TYR A 407 21.44 4.97 8.39
N TYR A 408 22.16 4.78 7.27
CA TYR A 408 22.36 3.49 6.61
C TYR A 408 23.83 3.18 6.47
N ARG A 409 24.18 1.89 6.59
CA ARG A 409 25.49 1.34 6.28
C ARG A 409 25.34 0.01 5.57
N ARG A 410 25.95 -0.13 4.39
CA ARG A 410 25.93 -1.36 3.59
C ARG A 410 27.34 -1.85 3.29
N TRP A 411 27.47 -3.17 3.21
CA TRP A 411 28.69 -3.84 2.76
C TRP A 411 28.31 -4.88 1.71
N LEU A 412 29.08 -4.91 0.60
CA LEU A 412 29.04 -5.95 -0.41
C LEU A 412 30.44 -6.58 -0.42
N THR A 413 30.49 -7.87 -0.09
CA THR A 413 31.75 -8.61 0.09
C THR A 413 31.66 -9.98 -0.57
N ASN A 414 32.77 -10.70 -0.63
CA ASN A 414 32.80 -12.08 -1.11
C ASN A 414 32.19 -12.26 -2.51
N PHE A 415 32.55 -11.39 -3.45
CA PHE A 415 32.11 -11.53 -4.83
C PHE A 415 32.62 -12.83 -5.42
N THR A 416 31.70 -13.71 -5.84
CA THR A 416 32.05 -15.00 -6.49
C THR A 416 31.51 -15.08 -7.90
N GLY A 417 32.22 -15.80 -8.79
CA GLY A 417 31.87 -15.91 -10.20
C GLY A 417 33.09 -16.16 -11.07
N VAL A 418 33.09 -15.61 -12.28
CA VAL A 418 34.20 -15.73 -13.22
C VAL A 418 35.14 -14.53 -13.06
N ASN A 419 36.41 -14.80 -12.80
CA ASN A 419 37.50 -13.80 -12.69
C ASN A 419 37.24 -12.69 -11.63
N THR A 420 36.50 -12.99 -10.55
CA THR A 420 36.09 -12.02 -9.54
C THR A 420 37.17 -11.66 -8.52
N GLY A 421 38.30 -12.35 -8.49
CA GLY A 421 39.34 -12.19 -7.45
C GLY A 421 39.99 -10.80 -7.36
N GLY A 422 39.78 -9.92 -8.34
CA GLY A 422 40.23 -8.52 -8.34
C GLY A 422 39.18 -7.51 -7.86
N ILE A 423 37.97 -7.95 -7.54
CA ILE A 423 36.89 -7.04 -7.08
C ILE A 423 37.11 -6.74 -5.60
N ALA A 424 37.32 -5.47 -5.28
CA ALA A 424 37.45 -5.04 -3.90
C ALA A 424 36.07 -4.93 -3.24
N ASP A 425 36.03 -5.22 -1.94
CA ASP A 425 34.84 -5.02 -1.11
C ASP A 425 34.29 -3.59 -1.23
N VAL A 426 32.97 -3.48 -1.24
CA VAL A 426 32.23 -2.21 -1.33
C VAL A 426 31.64 -1.89 0.02
N SER A 427 31.76 -0.64 0.43
CA SER A 427 31.16 -0.14 1.64
C SER A 427 30.54 1.23 1.37
N ASP A 428 29.22 1.29 1.47
CA ASP A 428 28.45 2.49 1.24
C ASP A 428 27.76 2.92 2.53
N ASN A 429 27.51 4.21 2.65
CA ASN A 429 26.69 4.76 3.73
C ASN A 429 25.80 5.87 3.22
N GLY A 430 24.78 6.22 3.99
CA GLY A 430 23.87 7.29 3.65
C GLY A 430 23.01 7.69 4.84
N TYR A 431 22.25 8.74 4.64
CA TYR A 431 21.26 9.19 5.61
C TYR A 431 20.07 9.83 4.91
N GLN A 432 18.97 9.89 5.62
CA GLN A 432 17.81 10.69 5.26
C GLN A 432 17.30 11.50 6.44
N LEU A 433 16.64 12.62 6.10
CA LEU A 433 15.95 13.48 7.05
C LEU A 433 14.61 13.89 6.45
N GLN A 434 13.56 13.81 7.25
CA GLN A 434 12.21 14.21 6.85
C GLN A 434 11.59 15.03 7.97
N ALA A 435 11.07 16.22 7.63
CA ALA A 435 10.33 17.09 8.52
C ALA A 435 8.98 17.44 7.91
N SER A 436 7.93 17.42 8.71
CA SER A 436 6.60 17.84 8.27
C SER A 436 5.84 18.61 9.34
N ALA A 437 4.89 19.42 8.90
CA ALA A 437 3.99 20.17 9.74
C ALA A 437 2.56 20.14 9.18
N MET A 438 1.57 19.88 10.02
CA MET A 438 0.18 20.12 9.69
C MET A 438 -0.09 21.63 9.76
N ALA A 439 0.02 22.32 8.63
CA ALA A 439 -0.26 23.76 8.54
C ALA A 439 -1.73 24.06 8.84
N VAL A 440 -2.63 23.16 8.44
CA VAL A 440 -4.04 23.13 8.84
C VAL A 440 -4.36 21.71 9.25
N GLN A 441 -4.78 21.52 10.50
CA GLN A 441 -4.98 20.20 11.09
C GLN A 441 -5.91 19.31 10.24
N LYS A 442 -5.44 18.10 9.93
CA LYS A 442 -6.10 17.09 9.09
C LYS A 442 -6.47 17.56 7.67
N LEU A 443 -6.04 18.73 7.24
CA LEU A 443 -6.35 19.28 5.92
C LEU A 443 -5.11 19.52 5.07
N LEU A 444 -4.12 20.24 5.59
CA LEU A 444 -2.92 20.63 4.83
C LEU A 444 -1.66 20.29 5.62
N GLN A 445 -0.85 19.42 5.05
CA GLN A 445 0.47 19.06 5.55
C GLN A 445 1.54 19.60 4.59
N LEU A 446 2.51 20.31 5.11
CA LEU A 446 3.70 20.72 4.39
C LEU A 446 4.88 19.87 4.84
N TYR A 447 5.82 19.57 3.93
CA TYR A 447 7.01 18.82 4.30
C TYR A 447 8.23 19.20 3.47
N VAL A 448 9.38 18.94 4.08
CA VAL A 448 10.69 18.95 3.44
C VAL A 448 11.39 17.66 3.80
N SER A 449 12.05 17.07 2.83
CA SER A 449 12.83 15.86 3.03
C SER A 449 14.07 15.87 2.16
N GLY A 450 15.05 15.07 2.51
CA GLY A 450 16.25 14.92 1.71
C GLY A 450 17.06 13.72 2.15
N SER A 451 17.90 13.25 1.25
CA SER A 451 18.80 12.14 1.53
C SER A 451 20.14 12.28 0.80
N GLN A 452 21.14 11.62 1.33
CA GLN A 452 22.50 11.59 0.79
C GLN A 452 23.03 10.16 0.85
N ILE A 453 23.68 9.73 -0.23
CA ILE A 453 24.37 8.46 -0.35
C ILE A 453 25.84 8.76 -0.62
N PHE A 454 26.74 8.04 0.03
CA PHE A 454 28.18 8.11 -0.16
C PHE A 454 28.70 6.73 -0.50
N GLY A 455 29.51 6.63 -1.53
CA GLY A 455 30.13 5.38 -1.90
C GLY A 455 31.28 5.52 -2.87
N ARG A 456 32.03 4.43 -3.03
CA ARG A 456 33.22 4.39 -3.85
C ARG A 456 32.97 4.75 -5.32
N TYR A 457 31.76 4.47 -5.82
CA TYR A 457 31.39 4.63 -7.23
C TYR A 457 30.63 5.94 -7.51
N GLY A 458 30.54 6.84 -6.55
CA GLY A 458 29.93 8.14 -6.66
C GLY A 458 29.02 8.46 -5.47
N ASP A 459 28.73 9.73 -5.32
CA ASP A 459 27.81 10.23 -4.30
C ASP A 459 26.51 10.67 -4.98
N ALA A 460 25.39 10.45 -4.30
CA ALA A 460 24.07 10.84 -4.78
C ALA A 460 23.31 11.61 -3.69
N SER A 461 22.47 12.54 -4.09
CA SER A 461 21.66 13.31 -3.13
C SER A 461 20.34 13.75 -3.71
N GLU A 462 19.40 14.03 -2.82
CA GLU A 462 18.16 14.71 -3.18
C GLU A 462 17.67 15.62 -2.08
N ILE A 463 16.88 16.60 -2.47
CA ILE A 463 16.06 17.43 -1.58
C ILE A 463 14.67 17.54 -2.19
N ARG A 464 13.66 17.47 -1.36
CA ARG A 464 12.25 17.52 -1.75
C ARG A 464 11.50 18.53 -0.91
N VAL A 465 10.58 19.23 -1.54
CA VAL A 465 9.59 20.07 -0.87
C VAL A 465 8.24 19.68 -1.40
N GLY A 466 7.30 19.41 -0.53
CA GLY A 466 5.99 18.95 -0.95
C GLY A 466 4.88 19.31 0.03
N GLU A 467 3.67 19.07 -0.44
CA GLU A 467 2.45 19.27 0.32
C GLU A 467 1.48 18.11 0.12
N ASN A 468 0.68 17.84 1.15
CA ASN A 468 -0.44 16.93 1.12
C ASN A 468 -1.71 17.68 1.49
N TRP A 469 -2.68 17.69 0.60
CA TRP A 469 -4.01 18.21 0.86
C TRP A 469 -4.99 17.06 1.02
N TYR A 470 -5.50 16.86 2.23
CA TYR A 470 -6.48 15.84 2.59
C TYR A 470 -7.89 16.41 2.42
N ILE A 471 -8.49 16.20 1.25
CA ILE A 471 -9.73 16.86 0.80
C ILE A 471 -10.89 16.64 1.77
N THR A 472 -11.02 15.42 2.28
CA THR A 472 -12.10 15.00 3.21
C THR A 472 -11.72 15.14 4.68
N LYS A 473 -10.56 15.71 5.01
CA LYS A 473 -9.97 15.68 6.35
C LYS A 473 -9.77 14.26 6.90
N GLU A 474 -9.66 13.30 6.01
CA GLU A 474 -9.33 11.90 6.28
C GLU A 474 -8.21 11.48 5.34
N ARG A 475 -7.51 10.40 5.68
CA ARG A 475 -6.43 9.87 4.83
C ARG A 475 -6.92 9.17 3.56
N GLY A 476 -8.24 9.05 3.38
CA GLY A 476 -8.85 8.32 2.28
C GLY A 476 -8.71 8.99 0.91
N LEU A 477 -8.58 10.31 0.87
CA LEU A 477 -8.43 11.06 -0.37
C LEU A 477 -7.42 12.20 -0.19
N ARG A 478 -6.31 12.13 -0.93
CA ARG A 478 -5.20 13.06 -0.81
C ARG A 478 -4.74 13.55 -2.19
N VAL A 479 -4.55 14.87 -2.32
CA VAL A 479 -3.73 15.46 -3.39
C VAL A 479 -2.35 15.72 -2.81
N ASN A 480 -1.33 15.24 -3.49
CA ASN A 480 0.07 15.49 -3.14
C ASN A 480 0.74 16.21 -4.30
N ALA A 481 1.48 17.27 -4.00
CA ALA A 481 2.35 17.93 -4.96
C ALA A 481 3.77 17.98 -4.40
N GLU A 482 4.77 17.64 -5.22
CA GLU A 482 6.16 17.57 -4.79
C GLU A 482 7.10 18.09 -5.87
N PHE A 483 8.07 18.88 -5.44
CA PHE A 483 9.24 19.28 -6.20
C PHE A 483 10.46 18.55 -5.66
N ILE A 484 11.21 17.90 -6.53
CA ILE A 484 12.42 17.15 -6.21
C ILE A 484 13.60 17.76 -6.98
N HIS A 485 14.67 18.08 -6.28
CA HIS A 485 15.98 18.28 -6.87
C HIS A 485 16.84 17.08 -6.55
N VAL A 486 17.29 16.37 -7.57
CA VAL A 486 18.08 15.13 -7.45
C VAL A 486 19.44 15.30 -8.13
N ASN A 487 20.47 14.73 -7.54
CA ASN A 487 21.82 14.64 -8.08
C ASN A 487 22.24 13.17 -8.16
N LYS A 488 22.32 12.66 -9.40
CA LYS A 488 22.84 11.33 -9.76
C LYS A 488 22.16 10.16 -9.01
N SER A 489 20.83 10.04 -9.10
CA SER A 489 20.12 8.94 -8.45
C SER A 489 20.67 7.57 -8.85
N PRO A 490 21.11 6.72 -7.91
CA PRO A 490 21.56 5.35 -8.22
C PRO A 490 20.39 4.39 -8.40
N VAL A 491 19.16 4.82 -8.11
CA VAL A 491 17.94 4.03 -8.17
C VAL A 491 16.93 4.65 -9.12
N GLY A 492 16.07 3.82 -9.67
CA GLY A 492 14.99 4.28 -10.52
C GLY A 492 14.27 3.10 -11.18
N TYR A 493 12.96 3.22 -11.30
CA TYR A 493 12.09 2.29 -12.01
C TYR A 493 10.80 3.01 -12.41
N THR A 494 9.94 2.39 -13.19
CA THR A 494 8.83 3.08 -13.83
C THR A 494 7.81 3.67 -12.87
N ALA A 495 7.52 2.99 -11.75
CA ALA A 495 6.59 3.49 -10.74
C ALA A 495 7.23 4.55 -9.81
N TYR A 496 8.54 4.62 -9.78
CA TYR A 496 9.29 5.61 -8.99
C TYR A 496 9.38 6.94 -9.76
N PRO A 497 9.35 8.11 -9.10
CA PRO A 497 9.28 9.38 -9.81
C PRO A 497 10.57 9.77 -10.53
N MET A 498 11.66 9.01 -10.41
CA MET A 498 12.91 9.29 -11.08
C MET A 498 13.55 8.05 -11.71
N PRO A 499 14.26 8.20 -12.85
CA PRO A 499 15.07 7.13 -13.45
C PRO A 499 16.45 7.04 -12.81
N VAL A 500 17.15 5.91 -13.05
CA VAL A 500 18.58 5.78 -12.70
C VAL A 500 19.39 6.85 -13.44
N GLY A 501 20.36 7.45 -12.76
CA GLY A 501 21.20 8.53 -13.29
C GLY A 501 20.52 9.89 -13.31
N ALA A 502 19.31 10.01 -12.75
CA ALA A 502 18.60 11.28 -12.70
C ALA A 502 19.45 12.37 -12.04
N ASN A 503 19.60 13.50 -12.76
CA ASN A 503 20.28 14.71 -12.31
C ASN A 503 19.50 15.93 -12.80
N GLY A 504 18.98 16.75 -11.90
CA GLY A 504 18.14 17.89 -12.20
C GLY A 504 16.89 17.97 -11.36
N ASN A 505 15.80 18.49 -11.93
CA ASN A 505 14.56 18.74 -11.19
C ASN A 505 13.41 17.87 -11.71
N ILE A 506 12.52 17.50 -10.82
CA ILE A 506 11.32 16.73 -11.10
C ILE A 506 10.14 17.39 -10.40
N VAL A 507 9.00 17.44 -11.08
CA VAL A 507 7.72 17.83 -10.48
C VAL A 507 6.74 16.69 -10.67
N HIS A 508 6.06 16.32 -9.63
CA HIS A 508 4.93 15.41 -9.75
C HIS A 508 3.74 15.84 -8.90
N ILE A 509 2.56 15.48 -9.37
CA ILE A 509 1.29 15.71 -8.66
C ILE A 509 0.55 14.39 -8.65
N ASN A 510 0.06 13.99 -7.50
CA ASN A 510 -0.65 12.75 -7.30
C ASN A 510 -2.05 13.00 -6.77
N LEU A 511 -3.02 12.28 -7.29
CA LEU A 511 -4.34 12.10 -6.67
C LEU A 511 -4.42 10.67 -6.13
N GLU A 512 -4.42 10.54 -4.82
CA GLU A 512 -4.44 9.26 -4.11
C GLU A 512 -5.83 8.98 -3.53
N MET A 513 -6.30 7.77 -3.75
CA MET A 513 -7.47 7.18 -3.09
C MET A 513 -7.03 6.00 -2.23
N ASN A 514 -7.50 5.96 -0.97
CA ASN A 514 -7.11 4.96 0.00
C ASN A 514 -8.26 4.74 1.02
N PHE A 515 -9.10 3.78 0.78
CA PHE A 515 -10.30 3.53 1.58
C PHE A 515 -10.60 2.04 1.73
#